data_84536b6b2c58bc1e0c881825eb0404cc
#
_entry.id   84536b6b2c58bc1e0c881825eb0404cc
#
_cell.length_a   1.000
_cell.length_b   1.000
_cell.length_c   1.000
_cell.angle_alpha   90.00
_cell.angle_beta   90.00
_cell.angle_gamma   90.00
#
_symmetry.space_group_name_H-M   'P 1'
#
loop_
_entity.id
_entity.type
_entity.pdbx_description
1 polymer ?
#
loop_
_entity_poly.entity_id
_entity_poly.type
_entity_poly.pdbx_seq_one_letter_code
_entity_poly.pdbx_strand_id
1 'polypeptide(L)'
;MPKASKETASESMSLEGYEGHHEELAGYTVAFETYTADADLAPLFAGLPDDLCQCTHLGYVLKGKVKFTFGDGHEEVYEAGEAYHAPPGHSPTLYAGTEVVEFSPTEELQQTIEVVSRNMEAASA
;
A
#
# COMPACT_ATOMS: atom_id res chain seq x y z
N MET A 1 -18.87 17.30 -6.48
CA MET A 1 -17.43 17.20 -6.15
C MET A 1 -17.10 15.75 -5.82
N PRO A 2 -16.16 15.13 -6.55
CA PRO A 2 -15.75 13.77 -6.24
C PRO A 2 -15.15 13.69 -4.83
N LYS A 3 -15.46 12.61 -4.13
CA LYS A 3 -14.89 12.33 -2.82
C LYS A 3 -14.95 10.85 -2.55
N ALA A 4 -14.13 10.38 -1.63
CA ALA A 4 -14.13 9.00 -1.21
C ALA A 4 -14.06 8.90 0.30
N SER A 5 -14.66 7.83 0.84
CA SER A 5 -14.52 7.48 2.23
C SER A 5 -14.38 5.96 2.34
N LYS A 6 -13.93 5.50 3.48
CA LYS A 6 -13.81 4.07 3.75
C LYS A 6 -15.15 3.35 3.56
N GLU A 7 -16.25 3.98 3.99
CA GLU A 7 -17.58 3.40 3.96
C GLU A 7 -18.21 3.40 2.57
N THR A 8 -17.84 4.36 1.71
CA THR A 8 -18.49 4.55 0.40
C THR A 8 -17.62 4.16 -0.78
N ALA A 9 -16.38 3.72 -0.55
CA ALA A 9 -15.46 3.34 -1.61
C ALA A 9 -16.05 2.23 -2.47
N SER A 10 -15.84 2.32 -3.79
CA SER A 10 -16.45 1.41 -4.76
C SER A 10 -15.87 0.00 -4.73
N GLU A 11 -14.66 -0.17 -4.21
CA GLU A 11 -14.00 -1.47 -4.14
C GLU A 11 -13.53 -1.75 -2.72
N SER A 12 -13.65 -3.00 -2.30
CA SER A 12 -13.14 -3.43 -1.01
C SER A 12 -12.50 -4.80 -1.13
N MET A 13 -11.50 -5.04 -0.28
CA MET A 13 -10.79 -6.31 -0.23
C MET A 13 -10.51 -6.65 1.23
N SER A 14 -10.88 -7.87 1.63
CA SER A 14 -10.58 -8.40 2.96
C SER A 14 -9.74 -9.65 2.81
N LEU A 15 -8.58 -9.65 3.46
CA LEU A 15 -7.68 -10.79 3.55
C LEU A 15 -7.36 -10.99 5.03
N GLU A 16 -6.79 -12.14 5.37
CA GLU A 16 -6.33 -12.35 6.73
C GLU A 16 -5.28 -11.29 7.07
N GLY A 17 -5.58 -10.47 8.10
CA GLY A 17 -4.69 -9.41 8.56
C GLY A 17 -4.76 -8.10 7.78
N TYR A 18 -5.66 -8.00 6.79
CA TYR A 18 -5.76 -6.80 5.95
C TYR A 18 -7.19 -6.51 5.54
N GLU A 19 -7.55 -5.23 5.57
CA GLU A 19 -8.81 -4.73 5.00
C GLU A 19 -8.51 -3.44 4.23
N GLY A 20 -8.89 -3.41 2.96
CA GLY A 20 -8.68 -2.25 2.11
C GLY A 20 -9.97 -1.80 1.45
N HIS A 21 -10.15 -0.49 1.32
CA HIS A 21 -11.26 0.14 0.62
C HIS A 21 -10.69 1.17 -0.35
N HIS A 22 -10.98 1.01 -1.64
CA HIS A 22 -10.34 1.77 -2.71
C HIS A 22 -11.35 2.50 -3.57
N GLU A 23 -10.98 3.71 -3.99
CA GLU A 23 -11.77 4.53 -4.92
C GLU A 23 -10.84 5.31 -5.81
N GLU A 24 -11.19 5.45 -7.10
CA GLU A 24 -10.43 6.32 -7.99
C GLU A 24 -10.98 7.74 -7.96
N LEU A 25 -10.09 8.71 -7.76
CA LEU A 25 -10.41 10.12 -7.80
C LEU A 25 -9.41 10.84 -8.69
N ALA A 26 -9.88 11.40 -9.80
CA ALA A 26 -9.06 12.26 -10.68
C ALA A 26 -7.73 11.63 -11.10
N GLY A 27 -7.74 10.33 -11.41
CA GLY A 27 -6.53 9.61 -11.85
C GLY A 27 -5.68 9.07 -10.71
N TYR A 28 -6.11 9.23 -9.46
CA TYR A 28 -5.45 8.66 -8.29
C TYR A 28 -6.33 7.59 -7.68
N THR A 29 -5.69 6.54 -7.19
CA THR A 29 -6.37 5.54 -6.36
C THR A 29 -6.18 5.96 -4.91
N VAL A 30 -7.30 6.19 -4.21
CA VAL A 30 -7.30 6.45 -2.78
C VAL A 30 -7.56 5.13 -2.08
N ALA A 31 -6.65 4.72 -1.21
CA ALA A 31 -6.75 3.47 -0.48
C ALA A 31 -6.85 3.74 1.02
N PHE A 32 -7.92 3.25 1.64
CA PHE A 32 -8.10 3.26 3.09
C PHE A 32 -7.74 1.85 3.55
N GLU A 33 -6.61 1.71 4.23
CA GLU A 33 -6.05 0.39 4.55
C GLU A 33 -5.89 0.20 6.04
N THR A 34 -6.33 -0.97 6.52
CA THR A 34 -6.22 -1.36 7.93
C THR A 34 -5.48 -2.69 8.01
N TYR A 35 -4.46 -2.74 8.86
CA TYR A 35 -3.67 -3.95 9.09
C TYR A 35 -3.91 -4.44 10.51
N THR A 36 -4.31 -5.70 10.65
CA THR A 36 -4.57 -6.33 11.94
C THR A 36 -3.49 -7.35 12.31
N ALA A 37 -2.49 -7.53 11.44
CA ALA A 37 -1.34 -8.40 11.67
C ALA A 37 -0.10 -7.73 11.06
N ASP A 38 1.06 -8.08 11.59
CA ASP A 38 2.33 -7.63 11.01
C ASP A 38 2.52 -8.28 9.64
N ALA A 39 3.03 -7.52 8.68
CA ALA A 39 3.26 -8.02 7.33
C ALA A 39 4.46 -7.33 6.68
N ASP A 40 5.39 -8.14 6.15
CA ASP A 40 6.44 -7.68 5.26
C ASP A 40 5.98 -8.00 3.85
N LEU A 41 5.75 -6.98 3.03
CA LEU A 41 5.22 -7.18 1.69
C LEU A 41 6.28 -7.48 0.64
N ALA A 42 7.56 -7.48 1.01
CA ALA A 42 8.65 -7.73 0.07
C ALA A 42 8.46 -9.00 -0.78
N PRO A 43 8.03 -10.15 -0.20
CA PRO A 43 7.81 -11.34 -1.02
C PRO A 43 6.77 -11.18 -2.12
N LEU A 44 5.79 -10.27 -1.94
CA LEU A 44 4.75 -10.03 -2.92
C LEU A 44 5.23 -9.15 -4.08
N PHE A 45 6.38 -8.52 -3.95
CA PHE A 45 6.93 -7.64 -4.97
C PHE A 45 7.93 -8.33 -5.90
N ALA A 46 8.15 -9.63 -5.71
CA ALA A 46 9.03 -10.39 -6.59
C ALA A 46 8.54 -10.33 -8.04
N GLY A 47 9.41 -9.94 -8.95
CA GLY A 47 9.09 -9.75 -10.37
C GLY A 47 8.88 -8.30 -10.78
N LEU A 48 8.74 -7.38 -9.84
CA LEU A 48 8.80 -5.94 -10.14
C LEU A 48 10.26 -5.55 -10.36
N PRO A 49 10.52 -4.39 -11.02
CA PRO A 49 11.90 -3.91 -11.17
C PRO A 49 12.60 -3.85 -9.81
N ASP A 50 13.75 -4.53 -9.68
CA ASP A 50 14.52 -4.68 -8.45
C ASP A 50 13.72 -5.31 -7.30
N ASP A 51 12.60 -5.99 -7.61
CA ASP A 51 11.67 -6.58 -6.64
C ASP A 51 11.09 -5.53 -5.67
N LEU A 52 10.92 -4.31 -6.15
CA LEU A 52 10.42 -3.17 -5.39
C LEU A 52 9.23 -2.51 -6.08
N CYS A 53 8.35 -1.90 -5.30
CA CYS A 53 7.23 -1.13 -5.83
C CYS A 53 7.76 0.13 -6.50
N GLN A 54 7.36 0.35 -7.75
CA GLN A 54 7.78 1.52 -8.53
C GLN A 54 6.72 2.61 -8.56
N CYS A 55 5.64 2.44 -7.81
CA CYS A 55 4.58 3.43 -7.73
C CYS A 55 4.93 4.51 -6.71
N THR A 56 4.67 5.76 -7.05
CA THR A 56 4.77 6.86 -6.09
C THR A 56 3.54 6.85 -5.19
N HIS A 57 3.73 6.99 -3.89
CA HIS A 57 2.62 7.11 -2.94
C HIS A 57 2.74 8.39 -2.12
N LEU A 58 1.60 9.03 -1.89
CA LEU A 58 1.45 10.03 -0.84
C LEU A 58 0.50 9.43 0.19
N GLY A 59 0.81 9.54 1.47
CA GLY A 59 -0.03 8.94 2.48
C GLY A 59 -0.04 9.68 3.79
N TYR A 60 -0.96 9.26 4.65
CA TYR A 60 -1.10 9.77 6.01
C TYR A 60 -1.38 8.60 6.93
N VAL A 61 -0.60 8.47 7.99
CA VAL A 61 -0.77 7.41 8.98
C VAL A 61 -1.78 7.87 10.03
N LEU A 62 -2.90 7.17 10.10
CA LEU A 62 -3.97 7.48 11.07
C LEU A 62 -3.70 6.81 12.41
N LYS A 63 -3.21 5.57 12.39
CA LYS A 63 -2.89 4.79 13.59
C LYS A 63 -1.69 3.91 13.29
N GLY A 64 -0.91 3.60 14.31
CA GLY A 64 0.22 2.68 14.18
C GLY A 64 1.40 3.30 13.46
N LYS A 65 2.04 2.51 12.61
CA LYS A 65 3.22 2.95 11.87
C LYS A 65 3.45 2.10 10.63
N VAL A 66 4.20 2.66 9.68
CA VAL A 66 4.62 2.02 8.44
C VAL A 66 6.13 2.18 8.31
N LYS A 67 6.82 1.13 7.85
CA LYS A 67 8.24 1.21 7.53
C LYS A 67 8.42 0.96 6.04
N PHE A 68 9.17 1.84 5.36
CA PHE A 68 9.57 1.61 3.98
C PHE A 68 11.06 1.31 3.93
N THR A 69 11.41 0.25 3.21
CA THR A 69 12.80 -0.12 2.92
C THR A 69 13.06 0.21 1.45
N PHE A 70 14.13 0.95 1.18
CA PHE A 70 14.47 1.42 -0.16
C PHE A 70 15.59 0.56 -0.77
N GLY A 71 15.78 0.71 -2.10
CA GLY A 71 16.72 -0.14 -2.83
C GLY A 71 18.18 -0.04 -2.38
N ASP A 72 18.59 1.06 -1.77
CA ASP A 72 19.92 1.22 -1.20
C ASP A 72 20.05 0.64 0.22
N GLY A 73 18.95 0.08 0.75
CA GLY A 73 18.92 -0.54 2.07
C GLY A 73 18.55 0.40 3.20
N HIS A 74 18.41 1.72 2.95
CA HIS A 74 17.96 2.60 4.02
C HIS A 74 16.48 2.40 4.31
N GLU A 75 16.08 2.72 5.53
CA GLU A 75 14.71 2.56 6.00
C GLU A 75 14.17 3.86 6.55
N GLU A 76 12.88 4.09 6.36
CA GLU A 76 12.18 5.21 6.97
C GLU A 76 10.90 4.70 7.63
N VAL A 77 10.61 5.22 8.83
CA VAL A 77 9.42 4.86 9.59
C VAL A 77 8.54 6.09 9.73
N TYR A 78 7.26 5.93 9.43
CA TYR A 78 6.25 6.97 9.56
C TYR A 78 5.23 6.54 10.60
N GLU A 79 4.92 7.43 11.54
CA GLU A 79 4.05 7.12 12.66
C GLU A 79 2.73 7.88 12.58
N ALA A 80 1.77 7.50 13.42
CA ALA A 80 0.46 8.14 13.48
C ALA A 80 0.57 9.66 13.56
N GLY A 81 -0.19 10.35 12.71
CA GLY A 81 -0.15 11.79 12.60
C GLY A 81 0.82 12.34 11.57
N GLU A 82 1.58 11.46 10.90
CA GLU A 82 2.56 11.89 9.90
C GLU A 82 2.09 11.61 8.48
N ALA A 83 2.30 12.59 7.60
CA ALA A 83 2.13 12.41 6.17
C ALA A 83 3.47 11.99 5.56
N TYR A 84 3.43 11.18 4.50
CA TYR A 84 4.66 10.70 3.89
C TYR A 84 4.59 10.72 2.36
N HIS A 85 5.75 10.72 1.75
CA HIS A 85 5.92 10.51 0.32
C HIS A 85 6.86 9.31 0.15
N ALA A 86 6.38 8.26 -0.49
CA ALA A 86 7.18 7.10 -0.84
C ALA A 86 7.50 7.15 -2.33
N PRO A 87 8.74 7.52 -2.70
CA PRO A 87 9.15 7.53 -4.11
C PRO A 87 9.29 6.09 -4.64
N PRO A 88 9.38 5.90 -5.96
CA PRO A 88 9.60 4.57 -6.53
C PRO A 88 10.81 3.86 -5.93
N GLY A 89 10.77 2.54 -5.87
CA GLY A 89 11.87 1.73 -5.37
C GLY A 89 11.79 1.41 -3.88
N HIS A 90 10.60 1.12 -3.39
CA HIS A 90 10.38 0.83 -1.97
C HIS A 90 9.66 -0.50 -1.75
N SER A 91 9.75 -0.99 -0.52
CA SER A 91 9.01 -2.16 -0.04
C SER A 91 8.49 -1.87 1.37
N PRO A 92 7.17 -1.98 1.63
CA PRO A 92 6.63 -1.64 2.93
C PRO A 92 6.61 -2.82 3.90
N THR A 93 6.80 -2.50 5.18
CA THR A 93 6.52 -3.39 6.30
C THR A 93 5.43 -2.72 7.13
N LEU A 94 4.34 -3.44 7.37
CA LEU A 94 3.18 -2.96 8.10
C LEU A 94 3.10 -3.66 9.44
N TYR A 95 2.51 -2.99 10.40
CA TYR A 95 2.41 -3.52 11.77
C TYR A 95 0.95 -3.61 12.19
N ALA A 96 0.63 -4.61 13.00
CA ALA A 96 -0.73 -4.79 13.53
C ALA A 96 -1.20 -3.50 14.21
N GLY A 97 -2.44 -3.11 13.97
CA GLY A 97 -3.03 -1.88 14.49
C GLY A 97 -2.78 -0.65 13.63
N THR A 98 -2.18 -0.82 12.45
CA THR A 98 -1.89 0.28 11.54
C THR A 98 -3.10 0.59 10.67
N GLU A 99 -3.38 1.87 10.50
CA GLU A 99 -4.42 2.36 9.61
C GLU A 99 -3.86 3.55 8.84
N VAL A 100 -3.92 3.49 7.51
CA VAL A 100 -3.37 4.52 6.63
C VAL A 100 -4.38 4.89 5.55
N VAL A 101 -4.26 6.12 5.04
CA VAL A 101 -4.86 6.50 3.77
C VAL A 101 -3.72 6.82 2.81
N GLU A 102 -3.77 6.24 1.62
CA GLU A 102 -2.70 6.38 0.63
C GLU A 102 -3.27 6.78 -0.72
N PHE A 103 -2.57 7.70 -1.37
CA PHE A 103 -2.94 8.21 -2.69
C PHE A 103 -1.85 7.79 -3.68
N SER A 104 -2.24 7.10 -4.73
CA SER A 104 -1.32 6.58 -5.74
C SER A 104 -1.83 6.89 -7.13
N PRO A 105 -0.96 7.35 -8.05
CA PRO A 105 -1.39 7.48 -9.45
C PRO A 105 -1.90 6.10 -9.92
N THR A 106 -3.13 6.03 -10.37
CA THR A 106 -3.78 4.75 -10.72
C THR A 106 -2.98 3.99 -11.77
N GLU A 107 -2.46 4.69 -12.76
CA GLU A 107 -1.68 4.08 -13.84
C GLU A 107 -0.39 3.44 -13.34
N GLU A 108 0.33 4.12 -12.44
CA GLU A 108 1.56 3.57 -11.83
C GLU A 108 1.25 2.39 -10.91
N LEU A 109 0.16 2.50 -10.14
CA LEU A 109 -0.22 1.47 -9.19
C LEU A 109 -0.59 0.15 -9.87
N GLN A 110 -1.11 0.22 -11.10
CA GLN A 110 -1.59 -0.94 -11.82
C GLN A 110 -0.52 -2.01 -12.02
N GLN A 111 0.71 -1.61 -12.34
CA GLN A 111 1.82 -2.54 -12.48
C GLN A 111 2.07 -3.31 -11.18
N THR A 112 2.10 -2.60 -10.07
CA THR A 112 2.33 -3.22 -8.76
C THR A 112 1.20 -4.18 -8.41
N ILE A 113 -0.05 -3.77 -8.62
CA ILE A 113 -1.21 -4.60 -8.32
C ILE A 113 -1.20 -5.90 -9.13
N GLU A 114 -0.85 -5.83 -10.41
CA GLU A 114 -0.79 -7.03 -11.27
C GLU A 114 0.23 -8.04 -10.75
N VAL A 115 1.41 -7.58 -10.36
CA VAL A 115 2.46 -8.46 -9.86
C VAL A 115 2.10 -9.01 -8.48
N VAL A 116 1.61 -8.17 -7.57
CA VAL A 116 1.19 -8.59 -6.24
C VAL A 116 0.07 -9.63 -6.34
N SER A 117 -0.92 -9.41 -7.19
CA SER A 117 -2.03 -10.36 -7.37
C SER A 117 -1.54 -11.71 -7.87
N ARG A 118 -0.61 -11.72 -8.83
CA ARG A 118 -0.01 -12.96 -9.33
C ARG A 118 0.75 -13.70 -8.24
N ASN A 119 1.53 -12.97 -7.45
CA ASN A 119 2.32 -13.57 -6.37
C ASN A 119 1.42 -14.12 -5.27
N MET A 120 0.31 -13.46 -4.98
CA MET A 120 -0.67 -13.96 -4.02
C MET A 120 -1.34 -15.24 -4.50
N GLU A 121 -1.70 -15.33 -5.77
CA GLU A 121 -2.27 -16.55 -6.36
C GLU A 121 -1.28 -17.70 -6.31
N ALA A 122 -0.01 -17.45 -6.65
CA ALA A 122 1.04 -18.46 -6.59
C ALA A 122 1.26 -18.97 -5.16
N ALA A 123 1.18 -18.08 -4.16
CA ALA A 123 1.37 -18.47 -2.76
C ALA A 123 0.23 -19.30 -2.22
N SER A 124 -0.99 -19.16 -2.79
CA SER A 124 -2.17 -19.91 -2.34
C SER A 124 -2.42 -21.20 -3.14
N ALA A 125 -1.59 -21.46 -4.13
CA ALA A 125 -1.70 -22.65 -4.98
C ALA A 125 -1.19 -23.92 -4.28
#